data_f9abb91d56f6793827185a785881f39b
#
_entry.id   f9abb91d56f6793827185a785881f39b
#
_cell.length_a   1.000
_cell.length_b   1.000
_cell.length_c   1.000
_cell.angle_alpha   90.00
_cell.angle_beta   90.00
_cell.angle_gamma   90.00
#
_symmetry.space_group_name_H-M   'P 1'
#
loop_
_entity.id
_entity.type
_entity.pdbx_description
1 polymer ?
#
loop_
_entity_poly.entity_id
_entity_poly.type
_entity_poly.pdbx_seq_one_letter_code
_entity_poly.pdbx_strand_id
1 'polypeptide(L)'
;MRIVPRSPAVPLPPVAPSELLRRLWNHFPGMRQHLRVRGVLWPEIRAEEMAALLAFLGMQPGVERAPDLDRGRVLVLQKGCLKCHALGGEGGRAAPDLPQFQQFKDIVPLATALWNHAPIMLDRIEQSGIPFPIFQQGEMADLLGYLRASSDASR
;
A
#
# COMPACT_ATOMS: atom_id res chain seq x y z
N MET A 1 -10.19 26.62 14.83
CA MET A 1 -11.08 25.58 15.41
C MET A 1 -10.31 24.26 15.40
N ARG A 2 -9.84 23.79 16.56
CA ARG A 2 -9.18 22.48 16.69
C ARG A 2 -10.25 21.40 16.60
N ILE A 3 -10.22 20.63 15.52
CA ILE A 3 -11.00 19.40 15.45
C ILE A 3 -10.26 18.39 16.32
N VAL A 4 -10.72 18.20 17.55
CA VAL A 4 -10.26 17.07 18.37
C VAL A 4 -10.97 15.83 17.85
N PRO A 5 -10.25 14.85 17.28
CA PRO A 5 -10.89 13.61 16.88
C PRO A 5 -11.46 12.94 18.12
N ARG A 6 -12.78 12.72 18.15
CA ARG A 6 -13.38 11.90 19.19
C ARG A 6 -12.85 10.49 19.01
N SER A 7 -12.26 9.94 20.07
CA SER A 7 -12.00 8.49 20.11
C SER A 7 -13.30 7.75 19.77
N PRO A 8 -13.24 6.74 18.90
CA PRO A 8 -14.42 5.95 18.61
C PRO A 8 -14.98 5.39 19.93
N ALA A 9 -16.25 5.60 20.17
CA ALA A 9 -16.92 5.14 21.40
C ALA A 9 -16.99 3.60 21.50
N VAL A 10 -16.64 2.90 20.41
CA VAL A 10 -16.58 1.43 20.31
C VAL A 10 -15.22 1.05 19.75
N PRO A 11 -14.50 0.09 20.37
CA PRO A 11 -13.26 -0.43 19.79
C PRO A 11 -13.50 -0.92 18.37
N LEU A 12 -12.67 -0.48 17.44
CA LEU A 12 -12.72 -1.01 16.07
C LEU A 12 -12.37 -2.51 16.10
N PRO A 13 -13.04 -3.34 15.29
CA PRO A 13 -12.69 -4.74 15.19
C PRO A 13 -11.24 -4.89 14.70
N PRO A 14 -10.53 -5.95 15.16
CA PRO A 14 -9.16 -6.18 14.73
C PRO A 14 -9.07 -6.35 13.22
N VAL A 15 -8.11 -5.66 12.60
CA VAL A 15 -7.88 -5.68 11.15
C VAL A 15 -6.46 -6.16 10.88
N ALA A 16 -6.30 -7.11 9.95
CA ALA A 16 -5.01 -7.56 9.51
C ALA A 16 -4.23 -6.41 8.82
N PRO A 17 -2.90 -6.34 9.00
CA PRO A 17 -2.08 -5.29 8.37
C PRO A 17 -2.26 -5.18 6.87
N SER A 18 -2.26 -6.33 6.16
CA SER A 18 -2.47 -6.34 4.71
C SER A 18 -3.86 -5.87 4.29
N GLU A 19 -4.89 -6.19 5.07
CA GLU A 19 -6.25 -5.75 4.78
C GLU A 19 -6.42 -4.25 5.00
N LEU A 20 -5.78 -3.70 6.04
CA LEU A 20 -5.80 -2.26 6.27
C LEU A 20 -5.05 -1.52 5.16
N LEU A 21 -3.89 -2.05 4.73
CA LEU A 21 -3.13 -1.50 3.61
C LEU A 21 -3.93 -1.57 2.30
N ARG A 22 -4.66 -2.67 2.06
CA ARG A 22 -5.55 -2.82 0.92
C ARG A 22 -6.62 -1.73 0.89
N ARG A 23 -7.27 -1.49 2.02
CA ARG A 23 -8.29 -0.44 2.14
C ARG A 23 -7.70 0.94 1.86
N LEU A 24 -6.54 1.23 2.45
CA LEU A 24 -5.83 2.48 2.24
C LEU A 24 -5.48 2.66 0.75
N TRP A 25 -4.89 1.65 0.13
CA TRP A 25 -4.53 1.66 -1.29
C TRP A 25 -5.74 1.92 -2.19
N ASN A 26 -6.82 1.16 -2.01
CA ASN A 26 -8.01 1.30 -2.84
C ASN A 26 -8.69 2.68 -2.71
N HIS A 27 -8.43 3.41 -1.62
CA HIS A 27 -8.96 4.74 -1.37
C HIS A 27 -8.08 5.88 -1.91
N PHE A 28 -6.84 5.63 -2.26
CA PHE A 28 -5.91 6.69 -2.69
C PHE A 28 -6.46 7.59 -3.80
N PRO A 29 -7.03 7.07 -4.90
CA PRO A 29 -7.54 7.93 -5.97
C PRO A 29 -8.66 8.87 -5.51
N GLY A 30 -9.60 8.34 -4.73
CA GLY A 30 -10.71 9.12 -4.19
C GLY A 30 -10.26 10.19 -3.20
N MET A 31 -9.35 9.84 -2.30
CA MET A 31 -8.78 10.80 -1.35
C MET A 31 -8.05 11.92 -2.06
N ARG A 32 -7.21 11.57 -3.05
CA ARG A 32 -6.48 12.57 -3.82
C ARG A 32 -7.40 13.54 -4.55
N GLN A 33 -8.40 13.02 -5.24
CA GLN A 33 -9.38 13.86 -5.94
C GLN A 33 -10.10 14.80 -4.98
N HIS A 34 -10.50 14.29 -3.81
CA HIS A 34 -11.20 15.09 -2.80
C HIS A 34 -10.32 16.22 -2.24
N LEU A 35 -9.06 15.94 -1.96
CA LEU A 35 -8.10 16.95 -1.51
C LEU A 35 -7.85 18.01 -2.58
N ARG A 36 -7.68 17.59 -3.85
CA ARG A 36 -7.49 18.52 -4.99
C ARG A 36 -8.66 19.48 -5.14
N VAL A 37 -9.89 18.98 -5.10
CA VAL A 37 -11.11 19.82 -5.21
C VAL A 37 -11.20 20.85 -4.09
N ARG A 38 -10.68 20.52 -2.91
CA ARG A 38 -10.68 21.42 -1.75
C ARG A 38 -9.42 22.30 -1.65
N GLY A 39 -8.50 22.20 -2.59
CA GLY A 39 -7.23 22.95 -2.54
C GLY A 39 -6.32 22.56 -1.37
N VAL A 40 -6.46 21.34 -0.86
CA VAL A 40 -5.65 20.80 0.22
C VAL A 40 -4.50 19.96 -0.36
N LEU A 41 -3.29 20.23 0.07
CA LEU A 41 -2.12 19.43 -0.31
C LEU A 41 -2.21 18.05 0.33
N TRP A 42 -1.64 17.06 -0.38
CA TRP A 42 -1.49 15.71 0.18
C TRP A 42 -0.55 15.78 1.39
N PRO A 43 -1.01 15.36 2.58
CA PRO A 43 -0.18 15.48 3.78
C PRO A 43 0.93 14.42 3.78
N GLU A 44 2.15 14.83 4.11
CA GLU A 44 3.20 13.87 4.48
C GLU A 44 2.90 13.28 5.84
N ILE A 45 3.19 11.98 5.99
CA ILE A 45 3.04 11.23 7.24
C ILE A 45 4.39 10.60 7.58
N ARG A 46 4.86 10.80 8.82
CA ARG A 46 6.07 10.15 9.33
C ARG A 46 5.75 8.74 9.85
N ALA A 47 6.77 7.92 10.00
CA ALA A 47 6.59 6.52 10.43
C ALA A 47 5.87 6.40 11.78
N GLU A 48 6.19 7.27 12.74
CA GLU A 48 5.53 7.27 14.06
C GLU A 48 4.05 7.67 13.98
N GLU A 49 3.74 8.61 13.11
CA GLU A 49 2.36 9.04 12.85
C GLU A 49 1.56 7.94 12.12
N MET A 50 2.20 7.28 11.17
CA MET A 50 1.60 6.13 10.48
C MET A 50 1.35 4.98 11.46
N ALA A 51 2.29 4.65 12.34
CA ALA A 51 2.11 3.62 13.35
C ALA A 51 0.92 3.93 14.27
N ALA A 52 0.82 5.18 14.74
CA ALA A 52 -0.30 5.62 15.57
C ALA A 52 -1.63 5.56 14.82
N LEU A 53 -1.65 5.97 13.54
CA LEU A 53 -2.83 5.91 12.68
C LEU A 53 -3.30 4.47 12.46
N LEU A 54 -2.39 3.56 12.12
CA LEU A 54 -2.73 2.15 11.90
C LEU A 54 -3.24 1.49 13.18
N ALA A 55 -2.64 1.79 14.32
CA ALA A 55 -3.11 1.31 15.63
C ALA A 55 -4.52 1.84 15.95
N PHE A 56 -4.76 3.14 15.72
CA PHE A 56 -6.08 3.76 15.90
C PHE A 56 -7.14 3.11 15.01
N LEU A 57 -6.77 2.69 13.79
CA LEU A 57 -7.65 2.00 12.84
C LEU A 57 -7.84 0.50 13.15
N GLY A 58 -7.31 0.01 14.27
CA GLY A 58 -7.52 -1.36 14.74
C GLY A 58 -6.57 -2.38 14.14
N MET A 59 -5.40 -1.97 13.62
CA MET A 59 -4.39 -2.90 13.11
C MET A 59 -3.93 -3.87 14.19
N GLN A 60 -3.99 -5.17 13.90
CA GLN A 60 -3.48 -6.24 14.75
C GLN A 60 -2.70 -7.25 13.92
N PRO A 61 -1.37 -7.33 14.08
CA PRO A 61 -0.53 -8.26 13.30
C PRO A 61 -0.91 -9.73 13.48
N GLY A 62 -1.40 -10.12 14.66
CA GLY A 62 -1.76 -11.50 14.98
C GLY A 62 -2.95 -12.08 14.21
N VAL A 63 -3.70 -11.27 13.46
CA VAL A 63 -4.82 -11.73 12.63
C VAL A 63 -4.48 -11.80 11.14
N GLU A 64 -3.19 -11.65 10.78
CA GLU A 64 -2.72 -11.81 9.41
C GLU A 64 -2.78 -13.28 8.98
N ARG A 65 -3.27 -13.54 7.77
CA ARG A 65 -3.28 -14.87 7.20
C ARG A 65 -1.97 -15.20 6.47
N ALA A 66 -1.68 -16.49 6.31
CA ALA A 66 -0.58 -16.93 5.46
C ALA A 66 -0.84 -16.51 4.00
N PRO A 67 0.16 -15.96 3.28
CA PRO A 67 0.03 -15.58 1.89
C PRO A 67 0.08 -16.79 0.95
N ASP A 68 -0.66 -16.70 -0.15
CA ASP A 68 -0.51 -17.56 -1.32
C ASP A 68 0.50 -16.91 -2.27
N LEU A 69 1.72 -17.47 -2.33
CA LEU A 69 2.81 -16.90 -3.12
C LEU A 69 2.60 -17.04 -4.63
N ASP A 70 1.96 -18.12 -5.08
CA ASP A 70 1.66 -18.32 -6.51
C ASP A 70 0.62 -17.29 -6.98
N ARG A 71 -0.41 -17.07 -6.17
CA ARG A 71 -1.39 -16.03 -6.43
C ARG A 71 -0.74 -14.64 -6.39
N GLY A 72 0.17 -14.39 -5.44
CA GLY A 72 0.93 -13.13 -5.35
C GLY A 72 1.72 -12.86 -6.62
N ARG A 73 2.37 -13.86 -7.19
CA ARG A 73 3.08 -13.76 -8.48
C ARG A 73 2.14 -13.37 -9.62
N VAL A 74 0.99 -14.01 -9.70
CA VAL A 74 -0.03 -13.70 -10.72
C VAL A 74 -0.53 -12.27 -10.56
N LEU A 75 -0.75 -11.80 -9.34
CA LEU A 75 -1.22 -10.44 -9.05
C LEU A 75 -0.23 -9.36 -9.52
N VAL A 76 1.08 -9.57 -9.36
CA VAL A 76 2.10 -8.62 -9.86
C VAL A 76 1.92 -8.36 -11.35
N LEU A 77 1.62 -9.40 -12.13
CA LEU A 77 1.37 -9.30 -13.57
C LEU A 77 0.01 -8.67 -13.87
N GLN A 78 -1.04 -9.19 -13.29
CA GLN A 78 -2.42 -8.77 -13.56
C GLN A 78 -2.72 -7.33 -13.13
N LYS A 79 -2.15 -6.90 -12.01
CA LYS A 79 -2.32 -5.52 -11.50
C LYS A 79 -1.43 -4.50 -12.22
N GLY A 80 -0.60 -4.93 -13.17
CA GLY A 80 0.21 -4.06 -14.01
C GLY A 80 1.45 -3.47 -13.32
N CYS A 81 1.90 -4.04 -12.21
CA CYS A 81 3.07 -3.55 -11.47
C CYS A 81 4.33 -3.48 -12.36
N LEU A 82 4.52 -4.49 -13.21
CA LEU A 82 5.68 -4.59 -14.10
C LEU A 82 5.62 -3.67 -15.32
N LYS A 83 4.57 -2.88 -15.49
CA LYS A 83 4.57 -1.84 -16.53
C LYS A 83 5.49 -0.66 -16.17
N CYS A 84 5.69 -0.43 -14.88
CA CYS A 84 6.54 0.65 -14.36
C CYS A 84 7.74 0.13 -13.56
N HIS A 85 7.56 -0.91 -12.77
CA HIS A 85 8.58 -1.52 -11.92
C HIS A 85 9.22 -2.74 -12.57
N ALA A 86 10.44 -3.07 -12.18
CA ALA A 86 11.04 -4.35 -12.49
C ALA A 86 11.01 -5.29 -11.29
N LEU A 87 11.04 -6.60 -11.56
CA LEU A 87 11.14 -7.68 -10.60
C LEU A 87 12.04 -8.79 -11.18
N GLY A 88 13.16 -9.09 -10.52
CA GLY A 88 14.10 -10.07 -11.02
C GLY A 88 14.73 -9.73 -12.38
N GLY A 89 14.87 -8.45 -12.70
CA GLY A 89 15.41 -7.96 -13.97
C GLY A 89 14.39 -7.86 -15.11
N GLU A 90 13.16 -8.31 -14.89
CA GLU A 90 12.06 -8.23 -15.85
C GLU A 90 11.08 -7.12 -15.50
N GLY A 91 10.60 -6.39 -16.48
CA GLY A 91 9.60 -5.34 -16.32
C GLY A 91 10.05 -3.95 -16.74
N GLY A 92 9.29 -2.94 -16.31
CA GLY A 92 9.53 -1.53 -16.62
C GLY A 92 10.68 -0.94 -15.80
N ARG A 93 11.17 0.21 -16.30
CA ARG A 93 12.26 0.98 -15.66
C ARG A 93 11.85 2.42 -15.34
N ALA A 94 10.56 2.68 -15.35
CA ALA A 94 10.01 4.00 -15.01
C ALA A 94 9.93 4.25 -13.51
N ALA A 95 10.03 3.19 -12.71
CA ALA A 95 10.01 3.20 -11.25
C ALA A 95 11.10 2.25 -10.71
N PRO A 96 11.50 2.38 -9.42
CA PRO A 96 12.50 1.51 -8.81
C PRO A 96 12.08 0.04 -8.81
N ASP A 97 13.08 -0.87 -8.84
CA ASP A 97 12.87 -2.32 -8.77
C ASP A 97 12.18 -2.71 -7.46
N LEU A 98 11.13 -3.53 -7.54
CA LEU A 98 10.34 -3.93 -6.38
C LEU A 98 11.16 -4.63 -5.28
N PRO A 99 12.14 -5.53 -5.58
CA PRO A 99 12.93 -6.19 -4.54
C PRO A 99 13.84 -5.27 -3.73
N GLN A 100 14.14 -4.06 -4.23
CA GLN A 100 14.99 -3.10 -3.54
C GLN A 100 14.29 -2.40 -2.36
N PHE A 101 12.98 -2.53 -2.25
CA PHE A 101 12.23 -1.95 -1.15
C PHE A 101 12.34 -2.81 0.11
N GLN A 102 13.24 -2.44 1.02
CA GLN A 102 13.34 -3.01 2.37
C GLN A 102 12.03 -2.90 3.15
N GLN A 103 11.18 -1.95 2.78
CA GLN A 103 9.88 -1.66 3.42
C GLN A 103 8.89 -2.81 3.35
N PHE A 104 9.01 -3.73 2.39
CA PHE A 104 8.12 -4.90 2.32
C PHE A 104 8.19 -5.83 3.53
N LYS A 105 9.24 -5.72 4.35
CA LYS A 105 9.42 -6.57 5.54
C LYS A 105 8.53 -6.15 6.72
N ASP A 106 8.24 -4.85 6.81
CA ASP A 106 7.43 -4.27 7.89
C ASP A 106 6.31 -3.42 7.30
N ILE A 107 5.11 -3.56 7.86
CA ILE A 107 3.92 -2.89 7.37
C ILE A 107 3.94 -1.37 7.60
N VAL A 108 4.52 -0.90 8.71
CA VAL A 108 4.54 0.54 9.02
C VAL A 108 5.44 1.32 8.04
N PRO A 109 6.71 0.96 7.82
CA PRO A 109 7.54 1.57 6.78
C PRO A 109 6.93 1.47 5.39
N LEU A 110 6.32 0.34 5.05
CA LEU A 110 5.67 0.15 3.76
C LEU A 110 4.47 1.09 3.58
N ALA A 111 3.58 1.15 4.56
CA ALA A 111 2.41 2.02 4.51
C ALA A 111 2.82 3.50 4.44
N THR A 112 3.87 3.89 5.19
CA THR A 112 4.44 5.24 5.17
C THR A 112 4.99 5.58 3.78
N ALA A 113 5.78 4.69 3.20
CA ALA A 113 6.35 4.87 1.87
C ALA A 113 5.25 4.95 0.80
N LEU A 114 4.29 4.04 0.82
CA LEU A 114 3.17 4.06 -0.13
C LEU A 114 2.33 5.33 -0.01
N TRP A 115 2.02 5.77 1.20
CA TRP A 115 1.29 7.01 1.43
C TRP A 115 2.01 8.22 0.86
N ASN A 116 3.28 8.40 1.21
CA ASN A 116 4.06 9.58 0.78
C ASN A 116 4.37 9.58 -0.72
N HIS A 117 4.41 8.40 -1.37
CA HIS A 117 4.62 8.26 -2.81
C HIS A 117 3.32 8.16 -3.62
N ALA A 118 2.16 7.99 -2.96
CA ALA A 118 0.88 7.81 -3.65
C ALA A 118 0.59 8.89 -4.69
N PRO A 119 0.82 10.20 -4.45
CA PRO A 119 0.56 11.22 -5.46
C PRO A 119 1.35 11.01 -6.75
N ILE A 120 2.64 10.68 -6.63
CA ILE A 120 3.51 10.45 -7.80
C ILE A 120 3.07 9.20 -8.56
N MET A 121 2.78 8.10 -7.84
CA MET A 121 2.29 6.87 -8.47
C MET A 121 0.95 7.09 -9.19
N LEU A 122 0.03 7.79 -8.55
CA LEU A 122 -1.29 8.11 -9.14
C LEU A 122 -1.14 8.92 -10.41
N ASP A 123 -0.27 9.95 -10.42
CA ASP A 123 0.01 10.74 -11.63
C ASP A 123 0.59 9.89 -12.76
N ARG A 124 1.51 9.00 -12.46
CA ARG A 124 2.14 8.13 -13.45
C ARG A 124 1.14 7.11 -14.03
N ILE A 125 0.30 6.53 -13.18
CA ILE A 125 -0.75 5.61 -13.60
C ILE A 125 -1.74 6.34 -14.51
N GLU A 126 -2.21 7.52 -14.14
CA GLU A 126 -3.12 8.34 -14.92
C GLU A 126 -2.52 8.71 -16.30
N GLN A 127 -1.27 9.20 -16.33
CA GLN A 127 -0.54 9.56 -17.55
C GLN A 127 -0.32 8.37 -18.49
N SER A 128 -0.15 7.16 -17.95
CA SER A 128 0.08 5.96 -18.74
C SER A 128 -1.19 5.34 -19.32
N GLY A 129 -2.37 5.82 -18.91
CA GLY A 129 -3.65 5.24 -19.30
C GLY A 129 -3.92 3.86 -18.72
N ILE A 130 -3.13 3.42 -17.72
CA ILE A 130 -3.33 2.15 -17.02
C ILE A 130 -4.44 2.35 -15.99
N PRO A 131 -5.42 1.43 -15.87
CA PRO A 131 -6.39 1.48 -14.79
C PRO A 131 -5.69 1.37 -13.43
N PHE A 132 -6.12 2.18 -12.45
CA PHE A 132 -5.60 2.04 -11.10
C PHE A 132 -5.91 0.64 -10.55
N PRO A 133 -4.92 -0.10 -10.07
CA PRO A 133 -5.12 -1.48 -9.63
C PRO A 133 -5.89 -1.51 -8.30
N ILE A 134 -7.06 -2.10 -8.32
CA ILE A 134 -7.90 -2.35 -7.13
C ILE A 134 -7.66 -3.76 -6.65
N PHE A 135 -7.49 -3.93 -5.34
CA PHE A 135 -7.26 -5.22 -4.69
C PHE A 135 -8.51 -5.73 -4.00
N GLN A 136 -8.81 -7.01 -4.21
CA GLN A 136 -9.84 -7.74 -3.50
C GLN A 136 -9.34 -8.21 -2.14
N GLN A 137 -10.26 -8.68 -1.29
CA GLN A 137 -9.90 -9.23 0.02
C GLN A 137 -8.87 -10.36 -0.11
N GLY A 138 -7.80 -10.27 0.67
CA GLY A 138 -6.70 -11.23 0.68
C GLY A 138 -5.62 -11.00 -0.39
N GLU A 139 -5.90 -10.32 -1.49
CA GLU A 139 -4.92 -10.12 -2.57
C GLU A 139 -3.69 -9.34 -2.11
N MET A 140 -3.86 -8.38 -1.21
CA MET A 140 -2.72 -7.61 -0.69
C MET A 140 -1.79 -8.48 0.17
N ALA A 141 -2.31 -9.43 0.94
CA ALA A 141 -1.49 -10.38 1.69
C ALA A 141 -0.66 -11.26 0.75
N ASP A 142 -1.27 -11.77 -0.31
CA ASP A 142 -0.62 -12.63 -1.31
C ASP A 142 0.48 -11.87 -2.06
N LEU A 143 0.17 -10.67 -2.53
CA LEU A 143 1.13 -9.78 -3.19
C LEU A 143 2.33 -9.49 -2.30
N LEU A 144 2.11 -9.04 -1.07
CA LEU A 144 3.19 -8.69 -0.13
C LEU A 144 4.03 -9.91 0.25
N GLY A 145 3.39 -11.07 0.45
CA GLY A 145 4.08 -12.32 0.71
C GLY A 145 5.04 -12.69 -0.42
N TYR A 146 4.56 -12.62 -1.66
CA TYR A 146 5.38 -12.90 -2.84
C TYR A 146 6.55 -11.91 -2.98
N LEU A 147 6.32 -10.61 -2.81
CA LEU A 147 7.37 -9.60 -2.92
C LEU A 147 8.45 -9.75 -1.83
N ARG A 148 8.06 -10.11 -0.61
CA ARG A 148 9.00 -10.44 0.49
C ARG A 148 9.86 -11.65 0.14
N ALA A 149 9.26 -12.74 -0.30
CA ALA A 149 9.97 -13.96 -0.70
C ALA A 149 10.94 -13.69 -1.86
N SER A 150 10.55 -12.89 -2.86
CA SER A 150 11.39 -12.50 -3.98
C SER A 150 12.58 -11.63 -3.55
N SER A 151 12.40 -10.76 -2.56
CA SER A 151 13.47 -9.92 -2.01
C SER A 151 14.53 -10.75 -1.25
N ASP A 152 14.11 -11.81 -0.58
CA ASP A 152 15.03 -12.69 0.16
C ASP A 152 15.82 -13.62 -0.78
N ALA A 153 15.23 -14.03 -1.91
CA ALA A 153 15.90 -14.86 -2.92
C ALA A 153 16.98 -14.12 -3.73
N SER A 154 16.97 -12.79 -3.71
CA SER A 154 17.90 -11.93 -4.47
C SER A 154 19.18 -11.57 -3.68
N ARG A 155 19.40 -12.17 -2.50
CA ARG A 155 20.58 -12.02 -1.65
C ARG A 155 21.44 -13.27 -1.72
#